data_ebeaa5cc4da2dd1cb227125cf7db7609
#
_entry.id   ebeaa5cc4da2dd1cb227125cf7db7609
#
_cell.length_a   1.000
_cell.length_b   1.000
_cell.length_c   1.000
_cell.angle_alpha   90.00
_cell.angle_beta   90.00
_cell.angle_gamma   90.00
#
_symmetry.space_group_name_H-M   'P 1'
#
loop_
_entity.id
_entity.type
_entity.pdbx_description
1 polymer ?
#
loop_
_entity_poly.entity_id
_entity_poly.type
_entity_poly.pdbx_seq_one_letter_code
_entity_poly.pdbx_strand_id
1 'polypeptide(L)'
;MERGLYIAASGMVSEMARQDVIANDLANASTAGYKSDRVVQSSFGDLLLRNTQTGQTIGALGEGSRIERQVTDLTAAPLKETGEDLDFAIEGDGFFAVQTAQGARYTRNGQFTAAANGGLTDQLGNAVLGPNGRPVTIGVDGKVPAANVGVFAVNNARKVGDNFFTGAAGGRGTGQVRSGALEGSGADPVRAMTDMIASLRAFESGQKVITTIDSTLQKASNQVGSL
;
A
#
# COMPACT_ATOMS: atom_id res chain seq x y z
N MET A 1 -9.35 -32.94 -11.96
CA MET A 1 -8.99 -32.69 -10.55
C MET A 1 -7.77 -31.78 -10.42
N GLU A 2 -6.75 -31.91 -11.26
CA GLU A 2 -5.55 -31.01 -11.26
C GLU A 2 -5.90 -29.53 -11.40
N ARG A 3 -6.87 -29.17 -12.26
CA ARG A 3 -7.30 -27.78 -12.41
C ARG A 3 -7.90 -27.21 -11.13
N GLY A 4 -8.67 -27.97 -10.38
CA GLY A 4 -9.25 -27.54 -9.10
C GLY A 4 -8.18 -27.25 -8.06
N LEU A 5 -7.10 -28.05 -8.01
CA LEU A 5 -5.93 -27.82 -7.17
C LEU A 5 -5.21 -26.53 -7.57
N TYR A 6 -5.01 -26.31 -8.88
CA TYR A 6 -4.36 -25.10 -9.38
C TYR A 6 -5.16 -23.83 -9.05
N ILE A 7 -6.49 -23.87 -9.26
CA ILE A 7 -7.38 -22.75 -8.95
C ILE A 7 -7.35 -22.44 -7.44
N ALA A 8 -7.46 -23.47 -6.59
CA ALA A 8 -7.40 -23.29 -5.15
C ALA A 8 -6.03 -22.76 -4.69
N ALA A 9 -4.93 -23.29 -5.25
CA ALA A 9 -3.59 -22.84 -4.95
C ALA A 9 -3.37 -21.38 -5.36
N SER A 10 -3.79 -20.99 -6.58
CA SER A 10 -3.69 -19.60 -7.05
C SER A 10 -4.49 -18.63 -6.18
N GLY A 11 -5.69 -19.05 -5.73
CA GLY A 11 -6.50 -18.30 -4.77
C GLY A 11 -5.78 -18.09 -3.44
N MET A 12 -5.19 -19.15 -2.88
CA MET A 12 -4.44 -19.07 -1.63
C MET A 12 -3.21 -18.15 -1.74
N VAL A 13 -2.46 -18.20 -2.85
CA VAL A 13 -1.32 -17.30 -3.07
C VAL A 13 -1.78 -15.85 -3.13
N SER A 14 -2.91 -15.58 -3.78
CA SER A 14 -3.50 -14.24 -3.84
C SER A 14 -3.96 -13.74 -2.46
N GLU A 15 -4.54 -14.63 -1.63
CA GLU A 15 -4.93 -14.26 -0.26
C GLU A 15 -3.73 -14.07 0.66
N MET A 16 -2.64 -14.83 0.51
CA MET A 16 -1.39 -14.58 1.25
C MET A 16 -0.84 -13.18 0.97
N ALA A 17 -0.73 -12.80 -0.29
CA ALA A 17 -0.24 -11.47 -0.62
C ALA A 17 -1.18 -10.35 -0.16
N ARG A 18 -2.50 -10.62 -0.13
CA ARG A 18 -3.46 -9.69 0.48
C ARG A 18 -3.23 -9.56 1.98
N GLN A 19 -2.97 -10.66 2.68
CA GLN A 19 -2.64 -10.64 4.11
C GLN A 19 -1.37 -9.84 4.39
N ASP A 20 -0.33 -9.99 3.57
CA ASP A 20 0.92 -9.24 3.72
C ASP A 20 0.67 -7.73 3.63
N VAL A 21 -0.16 -7.29 2.68
CA VAL A 21 -0.52 -5.87 2.54
C VAL A 21 -1.34 -5.38 3.73
N ILE A 22 -2.35 -6.14 4.17
CA ILE A 22 -3.17 -5.78 5.34
C ILE A 22 -2.32 -5.75 6.61
N ALA A 23 -1.39 -6.68 6.78
CA ALA A 23 -0.48 -6.70 7.92
C ALA A 23 0.43 -5.47 7.95
N ASN A 24 0.93 -5.04 6.78
CA ASN A 24 1.71 -3.82 6.63
C ASN A 24 0.88 -2.57 6.97
N ASP A 25 -0.36 -2.49 6.48
CA ASP A 25 -1.28 -1.39 6.80
C ASP A 25 -1.59 -1.34 8.29
N LEU A 26 -1.83 -2.49 8.93
CA LEU A 26 -2.09 -2.59 10.36
C LEU A 26 -0.88 -2.15 11.19
N ALA A 27 0.32 -2.58 10.82
CA ALA A 27 1.56 -2.17 11.49
C ALA A 27 1.79 -0.66 11.41
N ASN A 28 1.31 -0.01 10.33
CA ASN A 28 1.45 1.43 10.09
C ASN A 28 0.19 2.24 10.41
N ALA A 29 -0.79 1.65 11.09
CA ALA A 29 -2.03 2.33 11.43
C ALA A 29 -1.84 3.55 12.37
N SER A 30 -0.72 3.62 13.07
CA SER A 30 -0.34 4.77 13.92
C SER A 30 0.75 5.66 13.30
N THR A 31 1.24 5.33 12.09
CA THR A 31 2.31 6.08 11.43
C THR A 31 1.75 7.32 10.75
N ALA A 32 2.28 8.50 11.11
CA ALA A 32 1.85 9.76 10.50
C ALA A 32 2.11 9.79 8.99
N GLY A 33 1.14 10.28 8.22
CA GLY A 33 1.23 10.41 6.77
C GLY A 33 1.33 9.09 6.00
N TYR A 34 1.09 7.94 6.66
CA TYR A 34 1.06 6.65 5.98
C TYR A 34 -0.11 6.56 5.01
N LYS A 35 0.12 6.02 3.84
CA LYS A 35 -0.89 5.76 2.81
C LYS A 35 -1.10 4.25 2.68
N SER A 36 -2.34 3.80 2.84
CA SER A 36 -2.68 2.38 2.75
C SER A 36 -2.57 1.85 1.34
N ASP A 37 -2.30 0.57 1.22
CA ASP A 37 -2.17 -0.12 -0.04
C ASP A 37 -3.33 -1.12 -0.23
N ARG A 38 -3.71 -1.34 -1.46
CA ARG A 38 -4.72 -2.33 -1.83
C ARG A 38 -4.22 -3.22 -2.93
N VAL A 39 -4.41 -4.53 -2.75
CA VAL A 39 -4.16 -5.52 -3.79
C VAL A 39 -5.35 -5.58 -4.74
N VAL A 40 -5.10 -5.41 -6.02
CA VAL A 40 -6.07 -5.62 -7.09
C VAL A 40 -5.86 -7.02 -7.63
N GLN A 41 -6.88 -7.86 -7.45
CA GLN A 41 -6.91 -9.21 -7.98
C GLN A 41 -7.71 -9.24 -9.28
N SER A 42 -7.26 -10.03 -10.24
CA SER A 42 -8.00 -10.31 -11.47
C SER A 42 -8.09 -11.81 -11.70
N SER A 43 -9.10 -12.25 -12.45
CA SER A 43 -9.17 -13.63 -12.93
C SER A 43 -8.02 -13.89 -13.91
N PHE A 44 -7.50 -15.11 -13.92
CA PHE A 44 -6.36 -15.50 -14.76
C PHE A 44 -6.68 -15.54 -16.26
N GLY A 45 -7.91 -15.31 -16.63
CA GLY A 45 -8.46 -15.37 -17.96
C GLY A 45 -9.66 -16.32 -18.01
N ASP A 46 -10.63 -15.99 -18.81
CA ASP A 46 -11.77 -16.87 -19.04
C ASP A 46 -11.53 -17.63 -20.35
N LEU A 47 -11.31 -18.92 -20.28
CA LEU A 47 -11.34 -19.78 -21.44
C LEU A 47 -12.78 -19.92 -21.93
N LEU A 48 -13.07 -19.37 -23.11
CA LEU A 48 -14.35 -19.52 -23.74
C LEU A 48 -14.52 -20.98 -24.23
N LEU A 49 -15.36 -21.73 -23.52
CA LEU A 49 -15.75 -23.06 -23.97
C LEU A 49 -16.69 -22.93 -25.17
N ARG A 50 -16.27 -23.48 -26.30
CA ARG A 50 -17.09 -23.58 -27.50
C ARG A 50 -17.51 -25.02 -27.74
N ASN A 51 -18.77 -25.22 -28.10
CA ASN A 51 -19.22 -26.50 -28.60
C ASN A 51 -18.55 -26.77 -29.95
N THR A 52 -17.82 -27.87 -30.05
CA THR A 52 -17.08 -28.25 -31.26
C THR A 52 -17.99 -28.57 -32.46
N GLN A 53 -19.25 -28.93 -32.20
CA GLN A 53 -20.22 -29.30 -33.27
C GLN A 53 -21.04 -28.09 -33.73
N THR A 54 -21.42 -27.18 -32.82
CA THR A 54 -22.29 -26.03 -33.14
C THR A 54 -21.56 -24.71 -33.22
N GLY A 55 -20.30 -24.66 -32.78
CA GLY A 55 -19.49 -23.42 -32.71
C GLY A 55 -20.00 -22.39 -31.68
N GLN A 56 -21.08 -22.71 -30.98
CA GLN A 56 -21.66 -21.80 -29.96
C GLN A 56 -20.81 -21.77 -28.71
N THR A 57 -20.70 -20.59 -28.10
CA THR A 57 -20.07 -20.40 -26.79
C THR A 57 -20.98 -20.98 -25.71
N ILE A 58 -20.48 -21.96 -24.95
CA ILE A 58 -21.22 -22.63 -23.88
C ILE A 58 -21.07 -21.87 -22.56
N GLY A 59 -19.94 -21.19 -22.38
CA GLY A 59 -19.64 -20.43 -21.16
C GLY A 59 -18.16 -20.07 -21.04
N ALA A 60 -17.83 -19.34 -19.97
CA ALA A 60 -16.45 -19.04 -19.60
C ALA A 60 -15.99 -19.99 -18.48
N LEU A 61 -14.77 -20.50 -18.59
CA LEU A 61 -14.15 -21.32 -17.56
C LEU A 61 -13.02 -20.51 -16.94
N GLY A 62 -13.18 -20.12 -15.66
CA GLY A 62 -12.15 -19.42 -14.91
C GLY A 62 -10.93 -20.32 -14.63
N GLU A 63 -9.72 -19.81 -14.83
CA GLU A 63 -8.46 -20.53 -14.60
C GLU A 63 -7.79 -20.20 -13.28
N GLY A 64 -8.42 -19.42 -12.40
CA GLY A 64 -7.88 -19.00 -11.10
C GLY A 64 -7.75 -17.49 -10.97
N SER A 65 -7.07 -17.04 -9.91
CA SER A 65 -6.84 -15.63 -9.61
C SER A 65 -5.36 -15.30 -9.63
N ARG A 66 -5.05 -14.06 -10.02
CA ARG A 66 -3.71 -13.50 -9.93
C ARG A 66 -3.75 -12.10 -9.34
N ILE A 67 -2.67 -11.71 -8.72
CA ILE A 67 -2.46 -10.31 -8.35
C ILE A 67 -2.09 -9.54 -9.61
N GLU A 68 -2.88 -8.54 -9.94
CA GLU A 68 -2.61 -7.67 -11.08
C GLU A 68 -1.63 -6.56 -10.68
N ARG A 69 -1.93 -5.89 -9.58
CA ARG A 69 -1.11 -4.78 -9.06
C ARG A 69 -1.46 -4.45 -7.62
N GLN A 70 -0.55 -3.76 -6.97
CA GLN A 70 -0.80 -3.03 -5.73
C GLN A 70 -1.05 -1.56 -6.05
N VAL A 71 -2.08 -0.98 -5.44
CA VAL A 71 -2.47 0.42 -5.63
C VAL A 71 -2.46 1.09 -4.27
N THR A 72 -1.72 2.20 -4.18
CA THR A 72 -1.69 3.03 -2.97
C THR A 72 -2.84 4.04 -3.00
N ASP A 73 -3.58 4.14 -1.92
CA ASP A 73 -4.61 5.16 -1.74
C ASP A 73 -3.95 6.46 -1.25
N LEU A 74 -3.92 7.46 -2.13
CA LEU A 74 -3.30 8.76 -1.85
C LEU A 74 -4.28 9.78 -1.25
N THR A 75 -5.52 9.40 -0.97
CA THR A 75 -6.49 10.31 -0.34
C THR A 75 -5.97 10.86 0.98
N ALA A 76 -6.28 12.14 1.26
CA ALA A 76 -5.84 12.79 2.49
C ALA A 76 -6.52 12.13 3.69
N ALA A 77 -5.72 11.83 4.73
CA ALA A 77 -6.20 11.35 6.01
C ALA A 77 -6.56 12.54 6.94
N PRO A 78 -7.37 12.34 7.98
CA PRO A 78 -7.68 13.37 8.95
C PRO A 78 -6.42 13.95 9.60
N LEU A 79 -6.39 15.26 9.81
CA LEU A 79 -5.33 15.95 10.51
C LEU A 79 -5.50 15.81 12.03
N LYS A 80 -4.41 15.55 12.72
CA LYS A 80 -4.32 15.49 14.18
C LYS A 80 -3.48 16.68 14.67
N GLU A 81 -4.03 17.52 15.54
CA GLU A 81 -3.28 18.59 16.17
C GLU A 81 -2.33 18.00 17.22
N THR A 82 -1.05 18.35 17.13
CA THR A 82 -0.01 17.91 18.06
C THR A 82 0.47 19.04 18.95
N GLY A 83 0.43 20.28 18.43
CA GLY A 83 0.95 21.46 19.11
C GLY A 83 2.48 21.59 19.07
N GLU A 84 3.18 20.65 18.43
CA GLU A 84 4.65 20.71 18.27
C GLU A 84 5.03 21.62 17.10
N ASP A 85 6.01 22.50 17.33
CA ASP A 85 6.42 23.54 16.34
C ASP A 85 7.04 22.98 15.06
N LEU A 86 7.58 21.75 15.10
CA LEU A 86 8.25 21.10 13.97
C LEU A 86 7.39 20.02 13.29
N ASP A 87 6.15 19.86 13.76
CA ASP A 87 5.17 18.99 13.11
C ASP A 87 4.42 19.77 12.02
N PHE A 88 4.35 19.20 10.84
CA PHE A 88 3.70 19.80 9.68
C PHE A 88 2.73 18.84 9.02
N ALA A 89 1.60 19.37 8.61
CA ALA A 89 0.64 18.65 7.78
C ALA A 89 0.37 19.39 6.49
N ILE A 90 0.02 18.68 5.43
CA ILE A 90 -0.45 19.27 4.18
C ILE A 90 -1.97 19.15 4.12
N GLU A 91 -2.63 20.29 4.08
CA GLU A 91 -4.07 20.37 3.81
C GLU A 91 -4.29 20.48 2.30
N GLY A 92 -4.79 19.41 1.69
CA GLY A 92 -4.95 19.28 0.24
C GLY A 92 -3.90 18.39 -0.43
N ASP A 93 -3.67 18.60 -1.73
CA ASP A 93 -2.81 17.75 -2.56
C ASP A 93 -1.36 18.19 -2.54
N GLY A 94 -0.45 17.20 -2.49
CA GLY A 94 1.00 17.40 -2.58
C GLY A 94 1.76 16.52 -1.59
N PHE A 95 3.06 16.68 -1.55
CA PHE A 95 3.97 15.92 -0.70
C PHE A 95 5.09 16.85 -0.21
N PHE A 96 5.60 16.57 0.96
CA PHE A 96 6.91 17.09 1.37
C PHE A 96 8.01 16.43 0.55
N ALA A 97 9.08 17.16 0.28
CA ALA A 97 10.26 16.58 -0.35
C ALA A 97 11.40 16.52 0.65
N VAL A 98 12.12 15.42 0.65
CA VAL A 98 13.32 15.20 1.48
C VAL A 98 14.48 14.77 0.58
N GLN A 99 15.68 15.22 0.92
CA GLN A 99 16.90 14.89 0.21
C GLN A 99 17.53 13.64 0.84
N THR A 100 17.41 12.51 0.17
CA THR A 100 18.06 11.26 0.58
C THR A 100 19.38 11.04 -0.18
N ALA A 101 20.18 10.06 0.24
CA ALA A 101 21.40 9.65 -0.47
C ALA A 101 21.15 9.19 -1.92
N GLN A 102 19.90 8.75 -2.21
CA GLN A 102 19.50 8.29 -3.54
C GLN A 102 18.76 9.37 -4.37
N GLY A 103 18.76 10.62 -3.89
CA GLY A 103 18.07 11.72 -4.53
C GLY A 103 16.84 12.19 -3.75
N ALA A 104 16.08 13.09 -4.36
CA ALA A 104 14.86 13.60 -3.75
C ALA A 104 13.79 12.52 -3.64
N ARG A 105 13.19 12.40 -2.46
CA ARG A 105 12.05 11.53 -2.16
C ARG A 105 10.91 12.38 -1.63
N TYR A 106 9.71 11.85 -1.73
CA TYR A 106 8.49 12.53 -1.32
C TYR A 106 7.82 11.79 -0.17
N THR A 107 7.23 12.52 0.77
CA THR A 107 6.53 11.93 1.91
C THR A 107 5.33 12.77 2.32
N ARG A 108 4.36 12.13 2.98
CA ARG A 108 3.27 12.82 3.69
C ARG A 108 3.52 12.87 5.20
N ASN A 109 4.56 12.19 5.68
CA ASN A 109 4.96 12.30 7.07
C ASN A 109 5.61 13.67 7.30
N GLY A 110 5.00 14.47 8.15
CA GLY A 110 5.47 15.79 8.53
C GLY A 110 6.09 15.85 9.91
N GLN A 111 6.37 14.72 10.53
CA GLN A 111 7.07 14.66 11.81
C GLN A 111 8.56 14.91 11.60
N PHE A 112 8.97 16.16 11.68
CA PHE A 112 10.35 16.58 11.45
C PHE A 112 11.07 16.86 12.75
N THR A 113 12.39 16.86 12.68
CA THR A 113 13.29 17.10 13.83
C THR A 113 14.38 18.10 13.45
N ALA A 114 14.94 18.75 14.47
CA ALA A 114 16.07 19.64 14.31
C ALA A 114 17.37 18.85 14.22
N ALA A 115 18.14 19.01 13.16
CA ALA A 115 19.47 18.46 13.05
C ALA A 115 20.51 19.35 13.78
N ALA A 116 21.65 18.78 14.14
CA ALA A 116 22.74 19.48 14.83
C ALA A 116 23.29 20.69 14.05
N ASN A 117 23.11 20.71 12.72
CA ASN A 117 23.51 21.82 11.84
C ASN A 117 22.45 22.92 11.71
N GLY A 118 21.35 22.86 12.50
CA GLY A 118 20.25 23.80 12.41
C GLY A 118 19.32 23.60 11.22
N GLY A 119 19.45 22.49 10.49
CA GLY A 119 18.55 22.13 9.40
C GLY A 119 17.32 21.36 9.90
N LEU A 120 16.23 21.43 9.14
CA LEU A 120 15.05 20.59 9.36
C LEU A 120 15.26 19.24 8.68
N THR A 121 15.10 18.14 9.43
CA THR A 121 15.29 16.77 8.92
C THR A 121 14.10 15.89 9.28
N ASP A 122 13.95 14.81 8.53
CA ASP A 122 13.04 13.73 8.91
C ASP A 122 13.68 12.86 10.02
N GLN A 123 12.93 11.85 10.49
CA GLN A 123 13.39 10.91 11.53
C GLN A 123 14.59 10.07 11.11
N LEU A 124 14.86 9.93 9.80
CA LEU A 124 16.00 9.19 9.24
C LEU A 124 17.23 10.11 8.99
N GLY A 125 17.12 11.41 9.31
CA GLY A 125 18.18 12.39 9.12
C GLY A 125 18.26 12.99 7.72
N ASN A 126 17.28 12.76 6.84
CA ASN A 126 17.25 13.36 5.51
C ASN A 126 16.77 14.81 5.59
N ALA A 127 17.44 15.72 4.88
CA ALA A 127 17.09 17.13 4.90
C ALA A 127 15.76 17.42 4.19
N VAL A 128 14.88 18.15 4.85
CA VAL A 128 13.59 18.60 4.28
C VAL A 128 13.83 19.75 3.31
N LEU A 129 13.19 19.71 2.16
CA LEU A 129 13.34 20.70 1.10
C LEU A 129 12.23 21.76 1.15
N GLY A 130 12.63 23.01 1.05
CA GLY A 130 11.73 24.14 0.87
C GLY A 130 11.19 24.26 -0.55
N PRO A 131 10.30 25.24 -0.80
CA PRO A 131 9.68 25.44 -2.11
C PRO A 131 10.67 25.73 -3.24
N ASN A 132 11.89 26.14 -2.89
CA ASN A 132 12.98 26.41 -3.84
C ASN A 132 13.91 25.20 -4.06
N GLY A 133 13.56 24.02 -3.53
CA GLY A 133 14.38 22.81 -3.61
C GLY A 133 15.68 22.85 -2.77
N ARG A 134 15.80 23.80 -1.85
CA ARG A 134 16.93 23.91 -0.93
C ARG A 134 16.54 23.36 0.45
N PRO A 135 17.51 22.83 1.22
CA PRO A 135 17.26 22.42 2.59
C PRO A 135 16.69 23.57 3.43
N VAL A 136 15.70 23.25 4.26
CA VAL A 136 15.08 24.19 5.18
C VAL A 136 15.95 24.33 6.42
N THR A 137 16.19 25.56 6.86
CA THR A 137 16.89 25.87 8.12
C THR A 137 15.89 26.33 9.16
N ILE A 138 16.13 25.95 10.41
CA ILE A 138 15.31 26.34 11.55
C ILE A 138 15.73 27.75 11.98
N GLY A 139 14.75 28.58 12.29
CA GLY A 139 15.02 29.93 12.79
C GLY A 139 15.66 29.92 14.19
N VAL A 140 16.18 31.08 14.61
CA VAL A 140 16.79 31.28 15.94
C VAL A 140 15.79 30.99 17.06
N ASP A 141 14.48 31.13 16.77
CA ASP A 141 13.37 30.88 17.69
C ASP A 141 12.99 29.40 17.79
N GLY A 142 13.73 28.50 17.14
CA GLY A 142 13.43 27.07 17.08
C GLY A 142 12.24 26.73 16.20
N LYS A 143 11.66 27.69 15.50
CA LYS A 143 10.47 27.53 14.66
C LYS A 143 10.80 27.60 13.18
N VAL A 144 9.98 26.95 12.39
CA VAL A 144 10.03 27.03 10.94
C VAL A 144 8.68 27.56 10.44
N PRO A 145 8.65 28.72 9.76
CA PRO A 145 7.43 29.20 9.13
C PRO A 145 6.91 28.16 8.12
N ALA A 146 5.62 27.88 8.16
CA ALA A 146 4.99 26.91 7.24
C ALA A 146 5.27 27.23 5.76
N ALA A 147 5.42 28.50 5.41
CA ALA A 147 5.76 28.95 4.05
C ALA A 147 7.16 28.51 3.57
N ASN A 148 8.05 28.16 4.49
CA ASN A 148 9.42 27.70 4.17
C ASN A 148 9.49 26.21 3.87
N VAL A 149 8.45 25.44 4.20
CA VAL A 149 8.36 24.00 3.90
C VAL A 149 7.74 23.84 2.50
N GLY A 150 8.44 23.09 1.63
CA GLY A 150 8.00 22.91 0.25
C GLY A 150 6.87 21.87 0.13
N VAL A 151 5.84 22.19 -0.65
CA VAL A 151 4.82 21.23 -1.10
C VAL A 151 4.99 21.02 -2.59
N PHE A 152 5.11 19.77 -2.98
CA PHE A 152 5.38 19.35 -4.36
C PHE A 152 4.26 18.46 -4.89
N ALA A 153 3.84 18.73 -6.10
CA ALA A 153 2.99 17.80 -6.84
C ALA A 153 3.84 16.65 -7.38
N VAL A 154 3.37 15.43 -7.24
CA VAL A 154 4.09 14.23 -7.72
C VAL A 154 3.16 13.45 -8.64
N ASN A 155 3.55 13.34 -9.89
CA ASN A 155 2.82 12.53 -10.86
C ASN A 155 3.29 11.08 -10.78
N ASN A 156 2.32 10.15 -10.86
CA ASN A 156 2.60 8.71 -10.77
C ASN A 156 3.41 8.34 -9.51
N ALA A 157 3.01 8.86 -8.35
CA ALA A 157 3.64 8.55 -7.09
C ALA A 157 3.63 7.05 -6.83
N ARG A 158 4.81 6.47 -6.58
CA ARG A 158 4.99 5.07 -6.22
C ARG A 158 5.68 4.98 -4.87
N LYS A 159 5.16 4.15 -4.00
CA LYS A 159 5.73 3.88 -2.68
C LYS A 159 7.05 3.10 -2.81
N VAL A 160 8.07 3.47 -2.05
CA VAL A 160 9.44 2.90 -2.15
C VAL A 160 9.95 2.40 -0.79
N GLY A 161 9.09 2.27 0.20
CA GLY A 161 9.46 1.94 1.58
C GLY A 161 9.63 3.16 2.46
N ASP A 162 9.78 2.96 3.77
CA ASP A 162 9.99 4.00 4.79
C ASP A 162 9.05 5.21 4.69
N ASN A 163 7.81 4.99 4.24
CA ASN A 163 6.80 6.03 3.99
C ASN A 163 7.20 7.08 2.93
N PHE A 164 8.14 6.72 2.04
CA PHE A 164 8.56 7.56 0.92
C PHE A 164 7.90 7.15 -0.40
N PHE A 165 7.78 8.16 -1.25
CA PHE A 165 7.28 8.03 -2.60
C PHE A 165 8.32 8.51 -3.61
N THR A 166 8.32 7.91 -4.78
CA THR A 166 9.01 8.40 -5.97
C THR A 166 8.00 8.70 -7.06
N GLY A 167 8.33 9.64 -7.91
CA GLY A 167 7.50 10.01 -9.06
C GLY A 167 8.09 11.18 -9.80
N ALA A 168 7.50 11.54 -10.91
CA ALA A 168 7.91 12.72 -11.65
C ALA A 168 7.45 13.98 -10.89
N ALA A 169 8.37 14.90 -10.63
CA ALA A 169 8.04 16.18 -10.03
C ALA A 169 7.06 16.94 -10.95
N GLY A 170 5.85 17.18 -10.46
CA GLY A 170 4.80 17.92 -11.15
C GLY A 170 4.82 19.42 -10.87
N GLY A 171 5.90 19.92 -10.25
CA GLY A 171 6.01 21.30 -9.83
C GLY A 171 5.50 21.54 -8.40
N ARG A 172 5.08 22.77 -8.11
CA ARG A 172 4.56 23.13 -6.79
C ARG A 172 3.19 22.50 -6.56
N GLY A 173 2.99 21.86 -5.41
CA GLY A 173 1.69 21.36 -4.97
C GLY A 173 0.71 22.48 -4.63
N THR A 174 -0.58 22.17 -4.67
CA THR A 174 -1.68 23.12 -4.36
C THR A 174 -2.02 23.13 -2.87
N GLY A 175 -1.55 22.11 -2.11
CA GLY A 175 -1.82 21.97 -0.68
C GLY A 175 -1.17 23.10 0.14
N GLN A 176 -1.81 23.43 1.27
CA GLN A 176 -1.31 24.38 2.24
C GLN A 176 -0.62 23.66 3.40
N VAL A 177 0.52 24.19 3.85
CA VAL A 177 1.22 23.64 5.02
C VAL A 177 0.63 24.23 6.29
N ARG A 178 0.26 23.37 7.22
CA ARG A 178 -0.18 23.70 8.56
C ARG A 178 0.86 23.23 9.56
N SER A 179 1.36 24.12 10.44
CA SER A 179 2.25 23.76 11.55
C SER A 179 1.46 23.32 12.78
N GLY A 180 2.07 22.53 13.65
CA GLY A 180 1.44 22.02 14.87
C GLY A 180 0.40 20.94 14.63
N ALA A 181 0.44 20.28 13.47
CA ALA A 181 -0.45 19.19 13.10
C ALA A 181 0.29 18.13 12.28
N LEU A 182 -0.20 16.90 12.33
CA LEU A 182 0.26 15.78 11.52
C LEU A 182 -0.91 15.18 10.75
N GLU A 183 -0.65 14.70 9.54
CA GLU A 183 -1.61 13.86 8.84
C GLU A 183 -1.65 12.48 9.51
N GLY A 184 -2.83 11.99 9.82
CA GLY A 184 -3.02 10.65 10.38
C GLY A 184 -2.63 9.54 9.41
N SER A 185 -2.71 8.30 9.85
CA SER A 185 -2.58 7.15 8.95
C SER A 185 -3.81 7.03 8.05
N GLY A 186 -3.60 6.69 6.79
CA GLY A 186 -4.65 6.29 5.87
C GLY A 186 -5.17 4.86 6.12
N ALA A 187 -4.54 4.10 7.02
CA ALA A 187 -4.99 2.77 7.41
C ALA A 187 -5.94 2.84 8.62
N ASP A 188 -7.11 2.22 8.49
CA ASP A 188 -8.06 2.01 9.59
C ASP A 188 -7.77 0.64 10.24
N PRO A 189 -7.30 0.61 11.51
CA PRO A 189 -6.94 -0.64 12.16
C PRO A 189 -8.11 -1.59 12.35
N VAL A 190 -9.32 -1.09 12.60
CA VAL A 190 -10.51 -1.93 12.81
C VAL A 190 -10.91 -2.62 11.52
N ARG A 191 -10.90 -1.86 10.43
CA ARG A 191 -11.16 -2.39 9.09
C ARG A 191 -10.07 -3.37 8.66
N ALA A 192 -8.80 -3.05 8.87
CA ALA A 192 -7.68 -3.93 8.55
C ALA A 192 -7.77 -5.27 9.29
N MET A 193 -8.11 -5.27 10.59
CA MET A 193 -8.32 -6.50 11.35
C MET A 193 -9.49 -7.34 10.80
N THR A 194 -10.58 -6.69 10.43
CA THR A 194 -11.74 -7.39 9.85
C THR A 194 -11.41 -7.99 8.49
N ASP A 195 -10.70 -7.25 7.63
CA ASP A 195 -10.25 -7.70 6.33
C ASP A 195 -9.23 -8.84 6.44
N MET A 196 -8.35 -8.80 7.46
CA MET A 196 -7.41 -9.89 7.75
C MET A 196 -8.13 -11.18 8.13
N ILE A 197 -9.14 -11.11 9.02
CA ILE A 197 -9.94 -12.29 9.40
C ILE A 197 -10.66 -12.86 8.17
N ALA A 198 -11.22 -12.01 7.32
CA ALA A 198 -11.88 -12.45 6.10
C ALA A 198 -10.92 -13.16 5.14
N SER A 199 -9.71 -12.60 4.95
CA SER A 199 -8.68 -13.20 4.11
C SER A 199 -8.15 -14.52 4.68
N LEU A 200 -7.94 -14.62 6.01
CA LEU A 200 -7.57 -15.88 6.67
C LEU A 200 -8.62 -16.98 6.45
N ARG A 201 -9.90 -16.64 6.62
CA ARG A 201 -10.99 -17.61 6.38
C ARG A 201 -11.05 -18.07 4.91
N ALA A 202 -10.80 -17.15 3.97
CA ALA A 202 -10.73 -17.50 2.55
C ALA A 202 -9.55 -18.45 2.26
N PHE A 203 -8.39 -18.18 2.85
CA PHE A 203 -7.21 -19.04 2.77
C PHE A 203 -7.48 -20.45 3.36
N GLU A 204 -8.06 -20.53 4.57
CA GLU A 204 -8.44 -21.80 5.21
C GLU A 204 -9.44 -22.58 4.37
N SER A 205 -10.41 -21.90 3.76
CA SER A 205 -11.36 -22.51 2.84
C SER A 205 -10.67 -23.14 1.63
N GLY A 206 -9.70 -22.40 1.02
CA GLY A 206 -8.87 -22.90 -0.06
C GLY A 206 -8.06 -24.15 0.34
N GLN A 207 -7.45 -24.13 1.52
CA GLN A 207 -6.73 -25.26 2.08
C GLN A 207 -7.63 -26.49 2.27
N LYS A 208 -8.87 -26.29 2.75
CA LYS A 208 -9.83 -27.38 2.93
C LYS A 208 -10.26 -27.99 1.60
N VAL A 209 -10.39 -27.18 0.55
CA VAL A 209 -10.64 -27.67 -0.81
C VAL A 209 -9.51 -28.58 -1.28
N ILE A 210 -8.24 -28.17 -1.11
CA ILE A 210 -7.07 -28.97 -1.50
C ILE A 210 -7.05 -30.30 -0.74
N THR A 211 -7.22 -30.28 0.59
CA THR A 211 -7.22 -31.51 1.40
C THR A 211 -8.36 -32.45 1.03
N THR A 212 -9.53 -31.91 0.67
CA THR A 212 -10.66 -32.71 0.21
C THR A 212 -10.39 -33.37 -1.15
N ILE A 213 -9.78 -32.63 -2.09
CA ILE A 213 -9.39 -33.19 -3.41
C ILE A 213 -8.35 -34.28 -3.21
N ASP A 214 -7.33 -34.04 -2.37
CA ASP A 214 -6.27 -35.01 -2.07
C ASP A 214 -6.84 -36.29 -1.45
N SER A 215 -7.72 -36.19 -0.44
CA SER A 215 -8.39 -37.34 0.17
C SER A 215 -9.27 -38.15 -0.83
N THR A 216 -9.86 -37.42 -1.79
CA THR A 216 -10.67 -38.08 -2.85
C THR A 216 -9.77 -38.84 -3.83
N LEU A 217 -8.64 -38.27 -4.21
CA LEU A 217 -7.63 -38.89 -5.06
C LEU A 217 -7.04 -40.13 -4.38
N GLN A 218 -6.73 -40.03 -3.10
CA GLN A 218 -6.20 -41.14 -2.31
C GLN A 218 -7.21 -42.34 -2.22
N LYS A 219 -8.48 -42.02 -1.98
CA LYS A 219 -9.56 -43.04 -1.98
C LYS A 219 -9.71 -43.65 -3.36
N ALA A 220 -9.72 -42.84 -4.43
CA ALA A 220 -9.82 -43.37 -5.79
C ALA A 220 -8.63 -44.29 -6.15
N SER A 221 -7.40 -43.89 -5.78
CA SER A 221 -6.21 -44.71 -6.02
C SER A 221 -6.24 -46.03 -5.24
N ASN A 222 -6.63 -45.99 -3.96
CA ASN A 222 -6.69 -47.21 -3.12
C ASN A 222 -7.81 -48.14 -3.51
N GLN A 223 -8.96 -47.63 -3.93
CA GLN A 223 -10.13 -48.47 -4.30
C GLN A 223 -10.04 -49.01 -5.73
N VAL A 224 -9.43 -48.29 -6.67
CA VAL A 224 -9.23 -48.74 -8.05
C VAL A 224 -7.97 -49.62 -8.16
N GLY A 225 -6.94 -49.38 -7.34
CA GLY A 225 -5.73 -50.20 -7.33
C GLY A 225 -5.85 -51.53 -6.56
N SER A 226 -7.01 -51.81 -5.92
CA SER A 226 -7.26 -53.04 -5.18
C SER A 226 -8.10 -54.05 -5.96
N LEU A 227 -8.38 -53.79 -7.23
CA LEU A 227 -8.96 -54.76 -8.20
C LEU A 227 -7.86 -55.35 -9.06
#